data_92c3db607d84b93ee4743a6198c0b021
#
_entry.id   92c3db607d84b93ee4743a6198c0b021
#
_cell.length_a   1.000
_cell.length_b   1.000
_cell.length_c   1.000
_cell.angle_alpha   90.00
_cell.angle_beta   90.00
_cell.angle_gamma   90.00
#
_symmetry.space_group_name_H-M   'P 1'
#
loop_
_entity.id
_entity.type
_entity.pdbx_description
1 polymer ?
#
loop_
_entity_poly.entity_id
_entity_poly.type
_entity_poly.pdbx_seq_one_letter_code
_entity_poly.pdbx_strand_id
1 'polypeptide(L)'
;MRALLCVALTACAGDVANQPVGDSPDAGIGTGCLSSSECPTGQVCNDFGRCELPPPMGDAGTQPPQEVEYEYGPPISSDRFVYVAMTAQDELARIDGRTLVVKATPVGESPRVVSSIPGTDGAIALDSVNGTVTIVRPNGDTDTRKVLPTLPNLNRLDVDPSGRYAVIWFDLQKAIAEGGIGGIGSFQDVTVLNLTPGVERAVNLTVGFRPRDVQFDALGTRGYVITQDGVSVVDLGYSTTHPPSIVPPIPVADPLVPPANLEVGIVATGQYAAVRIAGEPTLRIVDVAGPQPGRIFDLPLASPATDLDLAPDGGRVYVVQRDAATMAVVDVPGDAFDPLGIETIALTSSTIGSLVLSRDGRRALLYTNATLDERITMVKLDEPGYPHVTWPLKKSVRAVGVSPSGDSAIVIHAKAAGDPATASTIDQYIDRSYGYSLLDLATGFAKLQITPVDPGPFAYGPDGAKAYVALDGGDAINATRSLQIVTVQTGVVTTKQLGSPPSTIGILPVAGEAFVAQRHPLGRVTFVGLANDALRTITGFDLNSDIVQ
;
A
#
# COMPACT_ATOMS: atom_id res chain seq x y z
N MET A 1 2.17 -6.12 -14.60
CA MET A 1 0.89 -5.64 -14.09
C MET A 1 1.07 -5.40 -12.61
N ARG A 2 1.51 -4.22 -12.20
CA ARG A 2 1.23 -3.86 -10.82
C ARG A 2 -0.28 -4.00 -10.70
N ALA A 3 -0.73 -5.02 -9.96
CA ALA A 3 -2.09 -4.97 -9.48
C ALA A 3 -2.22 -3.54 -8.94
N LEU A 4 -3.23 -2.80 -9.36
CA LEU A 4 -3.64 -1.63 -8.63
C LEU A 4 -3.90 -2.13 -7.21
N LEU A 5 -2.82 -2.23 -6.44
CA LEU A 5 -2.93 -1.97 -5.04
C LEU A 5 -3.56 -0.59 -5.04
N CYS A 6 -4.83 -0.49 -4.72
CA CYS A 6 -5.27 0.66 -3.99
C CYS A 6 -4.24 0.75 -2.87
N VAL A 7 -3.24 1.60 -3.09
CA VAL A 7 -2.30 1.94 -2.05
C VAL A 7 -3.19 2.50 -0.96
N ALA A 8 -3.49 1.67 0.02
CA ALA A 8 -3.76 2.20 1.32
C ALA A 8 -2.49 2.97 1.64
N LEU A 9 -2.50 4.27 1.32
CA LEU A 9 -1.55 5.21 1.84
C LEU A 9 -1.75 5.18 3.35
N THR A 10 -1.13 4.21 4.00
CA THR A 10 -0.72 4.35 5.38
C THR A 10 0.33 5.45 5.32
N ALA A 11 -0.15 6.69 5.41
CA ALA A 11 0.68 7.82 5.69
C ALA A 11 1.31 7.56 7.07
N CYS A 12 2.47 6.92 7.08
CA CYS A 12 3.39 7.09 8.18
C CYS A 12 3.90 8.53 8.09
N ALA A 13 3.17 9.47 8.69
CA ALA A 13 3.68 10.77 9.04
C ALA A 13 4.72 10.56 10.15
N GLY A 14 5.94 10.26 9.76
CA GLY A 14 7.10 10.43 10.60
C GLY A 14 7.50 11.89 10.51
N ASP A 15 7.02 12.72 11.45
CA ASP A 15 7.59 14.04 11.70
C ASP A 15 9.03 13.86 12.16
N VAL A 16 9.96 14.00 11.23
CA VAL A 16 11.34 14.31 11.56
C VAL A 16 11.42 15.83 11.73
N ALA A 17 11.08 16.29 12.93
CA ALA A 17 11.39 17.63 13.34
C ALA A 17 12.91 17.80 13.39
N ASN A 18 13.47 18.52 12.43
CA ASN A 18 14.79 19.15 12.53
C ASN A 18 14.73 20.15 13.69
N GLN A 19 15.27 19.78 14.84
CA GLN A 19 15.63 20.75 15.88
C GLN A 19 17.11 21.12 15.74
N PRO A 20 17.45 22.40 15.85
CA PRO A 20 18.84 22.82 15.85
C PRO A 20 19.55 22.35 17.12
N VAL A 21 20.76 21.86 16.92
CA VAL A 21 21.69 21.49 17.99
C VAL A 21 22.04 22.79 18.76
N GLY A 22 21.47 22.91 19.94
CA GLY A 22 21.91 23.87 20.93
C GLY A 22 22.77 23.17 21.97
N ASP A 23 24.03 23.52 22.01
CA ASP A 23 24.95 23.12 23.08
C ASP A 23 24.36 23.47 24.45
N SER A 24 24.21 22.47 25.30
CA SER A 24 24.07 22.63 26.74
C SER A 24 24.91 21.55 27.44
N PRO A 25 25.74 22.00 28.41
CA PRO A 25 26.66 21.11 29.08
C PRO A 25 25.95 20.29 30.19
N ASP A 26 26.46 19.09 30.40
CA ASP A 26 26.28 18.27 31.60
C ASP A 26 24.84 17.87 31.97
N ALA A 27 24.33 16.81 31.30
CA ALA A 27 23.36 15.95 31.92
C ALA A 27 24.05 14.63 32.23
N GLY A 28 24.28 14.38 33.50
CA GLY A 28 24.84 13.16 34.04
C GLY A 28 24.11 11.93 33.55
N ILE A 29 24.87 10.86 33.35
CA ILE A 29 24.38 9.51 33.07
C ILE A 29 23.33 9.17 34.15
N GLY A 30 22.07 9.28 33.78
CA GLY A 30 20.97 8.87 34.63
C GLY A 30 21.03 7.36 34.84
N THR A 31 21.51 6.97 36.03
CA THR A 31 21.46 5.60 36.49
C THR A 31 19.98 5.18 36.51
N GLY A 32 19.61 4.20 35.68
CA GLY A 32 18.29 3.59 35.73
C GLY A 32 18.01 3.10 37.14
N CYS A 33 16.77 3.18 37.61
CA CYS A 33 16.36 2.66 38.91
C CYS A 33 16.12 1.14 38.83
N LEU A 34 16.46 0.44 39.89
CA LEU A 34 16.11 -0.97 40.09
C LEU A 34 14.99 -1.13 41.15
N SER A 35 14.74 -0.07 41.93
CA SER A 35 13.66 -0.02 42.90
C SER A 35 13.17 1.43 43.10
N SER A 36 11.95 1.60 43.57
CA SER A 36 11.35 2.92 43.80
C SER A 36 12.08 3.73 44.89
N SER A 37 12.90 3.10 45.72
CA SER A 37 13.72 3.79 46.74
C SER A 37 14.89 4.56 46.11
N GLU A 38 15.24 4.30 44.86
CA GLU A 38 16.29 4.99 44.11
C GLU A 38 15.78 6.18 43.33
N CYS A 39 14.45 6.36 43.29
CA CYS A 39 13.83 7.48 42.61
C CYS A 39 13.69 8.72 43.52
N PRO A 40 13.63 9.93 42.95
CA PRO A 40 13.29 11.15 43.66
C PRO A 40 11.97 11.02 44.45
N THR A 41 11.85 11.71 45.55
CA THR A 41 10.68 11.69 46.42
C THR A 41 9.41 11.94 45.62
N GLY A 42 8.46 10.99 45.64
CA GLY A 42 7.19 11.07 44.93
C GLY A 42 7.18 10.36 43.55
N GLN A 43 8.28 9.72 43.15
CA GLN A 43 8.34 8.90 41.95
C GLN A 43 8.55 7.42 42.28
N VAL A 44 8.10 6.54 41.39
CA VAL A 44 8.28 5.09 41.46
C VAL A 44 9.09 4.60 40.26
N CYS A 45 9.85 3.55 40.47
CA CYS A 45 10.59 2.89 39.40
C CYS A 45 9.62 1.99 38.61
N ASN A 46 9.49 2.22 37.31
CA ASN A 46 8.69 1.37 36.43
C ASN A 46 9.47 0.14 35.97
N ASP A 47 8.77 -0.78 35.31
CA ASP A 47 9.34 -2.03 34.78
C ASP A 47 10.46 -1.83 33.74
N PHE A 48 10.65 -0.61 33.26
CA PHE A 48 11.71 -0.24 32.32
C PHE A 48 12.91 0.44 33.03
N GLY A 49 12.93 0.44 34.36
CA GLY A 49 14.01 1.03 35.14
C GLY A 49 14.04 2.58 35.08
N ARG A 50 12.91 3.24 34.92
CA ARG A 50 12.77 4.70 34.90
C ARG A 50 11.90 5.20 36.05
N CYS A 51 12.32 6.31 36.65
CA CYS A 51 11.53 6.98 37.68
C CYS A 51 10.40 7.78 37.03
N GLU A 52 9.15 7.47 37.39
CA GLU A 52 7.96 8.19 36.95
C GLU A 52 7.01 8.50 38.11
N LEU A 53 6.15 9.50 37.92
CA LEU A 53 5.12 9.76 38.93
C LEU A 53 4.19 8.56 39.04
N PRO A 54 3.85 8.09 40.26
CA PRO A 54 2.85 7.04 40.41
C PRO A 54 1.54 7.49 39.77
N PRO A 55 0.83 6.58 39.08
CA PRO A 55 -0.49 6.90 38.56
C PRO A 55 -1.35 7.46 39.71
N PRO A 56 -2.20 8.48 39.46
CA PRO A 56 -3.05 9.06 40.50
C PRO A 56 -3.87 7.93 41.16
N MET A 57 -3.73 7.77 42.46
CA MET A 57 -4.56 6.84 43.23
C MET A 57 -5.99 7.36 43.17
N GLY A 58 -6.78 6.86 42.24
CA GLY A 58 -8.21 7.01 42.22
C GLY A 58 -8.81 6.20 43.37
N ASP A 59 -9.81 6.75 44.06
CA ASP A 59 -10.61 6.06 45.05
C ASP A 59 -10.95 4.65 44.56
N ALA A 60 -10.81 3.66 45.45
CA ALA A 60 -11.14 2.26 45.22
C ALA A 60 -12.65 2.03 45.07
N GLY A 61 -13.27 2.69 44.11
CA GLY A 61 -14.51 2.30 43.48
C GLY A 61 -14.20 1.22 42.45
N THR A 62 -14.97 0.13 42.49
CA THR A 62 -14.90 -0.95 41.50
C THR A 62 -14.74 -0.36 40.09
N GLN A 63 -13.54 -0.52 39.51
CA GLN A 63 -13.33 -0.16 38.10
C GLN A 63 -14.40 -0.89 37.28
N PRO A 64 -15.08 -0.18 36.36
CA PRO A 64 -15.94 -0.86 35.41
C PRO A 64 -15.06 -1.88 34.65
N PRO A 65 -15.63 -3.03 34.24
CA PRO A 65 -14.87 -4.05 33.53
C PRO A 65 -14.16 -3.38 32.33
N GLN A 66 -12.86 -3.56 32.22
CA GLN A 66 -12.08 -3.05 31.10
C GLN A 66 -12.64 -3.70 29.84
N GLU A 67 -12.96 -2.86 28.85
CA GLU A 67 -13.33 -3.35 27.52
C GLU A 67 -12.14 -4.10 26.95
N VAL A 68 -12.38 -5.32 26.46
CA VAL A 68 -11.38 -6.11 25.77
C VAL A 68 -11.24 -5.53 24.37
N GLU A 69 -10.10 -4.92 24.08
CA GLU A 69 -9.78 -4.47 22.73
C GLU A 69 -9.44 -5.71 21.86
N TYR A 70 -10.31 -6.00 20.89
CA TYR A 70 -10.04 -7.02 19.89
C TYR A 70 -9.23 -6.41 18.76
N GLU A 71 -8.01 -6.91 18.52
CA GLU A 71 -7.19 -6.50 17.40
C GLU A 71 -7.60 -7.26 16.14
N TYR A 72 -8.31 -6.59 15.25
CA TYR A 72 -8.60 -7.10 13.90
C TYR A 72 -7.58 -6.54 12.91
N GLY A 73 -7.05 -7.41 12.05
CA GLY A 73 -6.20 -6.98 10.94
C GLY A 73 -6.97 -6.13 9.92
N PRO A 74 -6.28 -5.37 9.04
CA PRO A 74 -6.94 -4.61 7.99
C PRO A 74 -7.75 -5.55 7.09
N PRO A 75 -9.02 -5.24 6.77
CA PRO A 75 -9.85 -6.10 5.95
C PRO A 75 -9.34 -6.14 4.52
N ILE A 76 -9.40 -7.32 3.92
CA ILE A 76 -9.13 -7.56 2.50
C ILE A 76 -10.39 -8.07 1.82
N SER A 77 -10.45 -8.03 0.49
CA SER A 77 -11.64 -8.47 -0.25
C SER A 77 -11.29 -9.32 -1.47
N SER A 78 -12.20 -10.26 -1.78
CA SER A 78 -12.38 -10.80 -3.12
C SER A 78 -13.41 -9.96 -3.89
N ASP A 79 -13.90 -10.47 -5.01
CA ASP A 79 -14.96 -9.80 -5.76
C ASP A 79 -16.32 -9.80 -5.03
N ARG A 80 -16.51 -10.69 -4.05
CA ARG A 80 -17.77 -10.87 -3.32
C ARG A 80 -17.65 -10.72 -1.81
N PHE A 81 -16.53 -11.15 -1.22
CA PHE A 81 -16.37 -11.26 0.23
C PHE A 81 -15.35 -10.26 0.77
N VAL A 82 -15.60 -9.77 1.99
CA VAL A 82 -14.60 -9.09 2.82
C VAL A 82 -14.04 -10.09 3.81
N TYR A 83 -12.72 -10.11 3.97
CA TYR A 83 -12.01 -10.96 4.92
C TYR A 83 -11.39 -10.10 6.01
N VAL A 84 -11.59 -10.49 7.26
CA VAL A 84 -11.03 -9.79 8.43
C VAL A 84 -10.35 -10.79 9.34
N ALA A 85 -9.08 -10.56 9.63
CA ALA A 85 -8.36 -11.34 10.63
C ALA A 85 -8.91 -11.01 12.03
N MET A 86 -9.33 -12.03 12.75
CA MET A 86 -9.77 -11.95 14.14
C MET A 86 -8.64 -12.50 15.02
N THR A 87 -7.66 -11.64 15.26
CA THR A 87 -6.36 -12.02 15.83
C THR A 87 -6.47 -12.62 17.23
N ALA A 88 -7.42 -12.15 18.05
CA ALA A 88 -7.63 -12.63 19.41
C ALA A 88 -8.38 -13.97 19.48
N GLN A 89 -9.10 -14.35 18.42
CA GLN A 89 -9.89 -15.58 18.31
C GLN A 89 -9.20 -16.65 17.46
N ASP A 90 -8.07 -16.33 16.84
CA ASP A 90 -7.37 -17.22 15.91
C ASP A 90 -8.21 -17.63 14.70
N GLU A 91 -9.05 -16.72 14.23
CA GLU A 91 -10.02 -16.94 13.17
C GLU A 91 -9.90 -15.93 12.03
N LEU A 92 -10.40 -16.30 10.86
CA LEU A 92 -10.64 -15.45 9.71
C LEU A 92 -12.14 -15.30 9.49
N ALA A 93 -12.66 -14.09 9.71
CA ALA A 93 -14.04 -13.78 9.36
C ALA A 93 -14.18 -13.52 7.87
N ARG A 94 -15.12 -14.18 7.22
CA ARG A 94 -15.55 -13.96 5.84
C ARG A 94 -16.96 -13.37 5.84
N ILE A 95 -17.11 -12.16 5.30
CA ILE A 95 -18.37 -11.42 5.25
C ILE A 95 -18.87 -11.39 3.81
N ASP A 96 -20.03 -11.93 3.55
CA ASP A 96 -20.66 -11.86 2.22
C ASP A 96 -21.22 -10.46 1.98
N GLY A 97 -20.72 -9.75 0.95
CA GLY A 97 -21.16 -8.38 0.63
C GLY A 97 -22.65 -8.29 0.26
N ARG A 98 -23.27 -9.35 -0.25
CA ARG A 98 -24.70 -9.34 -0.61
C ARG A 98 -25.62 -9.58 0.58
N THR A 99 -25.31 -10.61 1.38
CA THR A 99 -26.20 -11.12 2.44
C THR A 99 -25.82 -10.59 3.83
N LEU A 100 -24.60 -10.11 3.99
CA LEU A 100 -23.97 -9.74 5.26
C LEU A 100 -23.79 -10.92 6.24
N VAL A 101 -23.90 -12.14 5.75
CA VAL A 101 -23.60 -13.33 6.55
C VAL A 101 -22.12 -13.37 6.83
N VAL A 102 -21.77 -13.53 8.10
CA VAL A 102 -20.38 -13.70 8.57
C VAL A 102 -20.14 -15.18 8.83
N LYS A 103 -19.00 -15.68 8.35
CA LYS A 103 -18.48 -17.01 8.70
C LYS A 103 -17.08 -16.86 9.26
N ALA A 104 -16.84 -17.43 10.43
CA ALA A 104 -15.53 -17.45 11.05
C ALA A 104 -14.90 -18.82 10.82
N THR A 105 -13.71 -18.84 10.28
CA THR A 105 -12.94 -20.06 10.00
C THR A 105 -11.68 -20.05 10.86
N PRO A 106 -11.44 -21.07 11.70
CA PRO A 106 -10.21 -21.19 12.46
C PRO A 106 -8.99 -21.20 11.54
N VAL A 107 -8.01 -20.34 11.82
CA VAL A 107 -6.74 -20.24 11.11
C VAL A 107 -5.59 -20.42 12.12
N GLY A 108 -4.39 -20.08 11.81
CA GLY A 108 -3.32 -20.20 12.80
C GLY A 108 -3.41 -19.17 13.92
N GLU A 109 -2.49 -19.24 14.88
CA GLU A 109 -2.42 -18.36 16.04
C GLU A 109 -2.13 -16.91 15.62
N SER A 110 -2.93 -15.98 16.13
CA SER A 110 -2.75 -14.53 15.93
C SER A 110 -2.56 -14.11 14.46
N PRO A 111 -3.51 -14.41 13.55
CA PRO A 111 -3.37 -14.10 12.13
C PRO A 111 -3.33 -12.59 11.92
N ARG A 112 -2.21 -12.06 11.45
CA ARG A 112 -2.02 -10.61 11.19
C ARG A 112 -1.85 -10.28 9.72
N VAL A 113 -1.46 -11.25 8.90
CA VAL A 113 -1.25 -11.08 7.48
C VAL A 113 -2.25 -11.92 6.73
N VAL A 114 -3.13 -11.24 6.02
CA VAL A 114 -4.18 -11.88 5.21
C VAL A 114 -4.12 -11.31 3.79
N SER A 115 -4.34 -12.15 2.78
CA SER A 115 -4.44 -11.75 1.39
C SER A 115 -5.57 -12.49 0.69
N SER A 116 -6.27 -11.84 -0.22
CA SER A 116 -7.19 -12.52 -1.13
C SER A 116 -6.41 -13.26 -2.23
N ILE A 117 -7.03 -14.30 -2.78
CA ILE A 117 -6.46 -15.04 -3.92
C ILE A 117 -7.09 -14.48 -5.19
N PRO A 118 -6.34 -13.76 -6.06
CA PRO A 118 -6.87 -13.17 -7.29
C PRO A 118 -7.62 -14.18 -8.16
N GLY A 119 -8.72 -13.73 -8.78
CA GLY A 119 -9.55 -14.57 -9.64
C GLY A 119 -10.38 -15.63 -8.92
N THR A 120 -10.35 -15.64 -7.58
CA THR A 120 -11.15 -16.55 -6.75
C THR A 120 -11.80 -15.77 -5.60
N ASP A 121 -12.72 -16.45 -4.89
CA ASP A 121 -13.29 -15.94 -3.65
C ASP A 121 -12.50 -16.41 -2.40
N GLY A 122 -11.30 -16.97 -2.57
CA GLY A 122 -10.48 -17.48 -1.47
C GLY A 122 -9.59 -16.42 -0.81
N ALA A 123 -9.09 -16.77 0.37
CA ALA A 123 -8.11 -15.98 1.11
C ALA A 123 -7.02 -16.85 1.75
N ILE A 124 -5.92 -16.21 2.12
CA ILE A 124 -4.78 -16.81 2.80
C ILE A 124 -4.55 -16.03 4.09
N ALA A 125 -4.44 -16.74 5.19
CA ALA A 125 -4.06 -16.18 6.49
C ALA A 125 -2.71 -16.76 6.94
N LEU A 126 -1.76 -15.90 7.28
CA LEU A 126 -0.42 -16.26 7.76
C LEU A 126 -0.37 -16.20 9.28
N ASP A 127 -0.01 -17.32 9.90
CA ASP A 127 0.43 -17.41 11.28
C ASP A 127 1.96 -17.31 11.32
N SER A 128 2.44 -16.13 11.59
CA SER A 128 3.88 -15.83 11.64
C SER A 128 4.58 -16.47 12.83
N VAL A 129 3.84 -16.73 13.91
CA VAL A 129 4.40 -17.25 15.17
C VAL A 129 4.75 -18.73 15.02
N ASN A 130 3.79 -19.55 14.59
CA ASN A 130 3.98 -20.99 14.45
C ASN A 130 4.53 -21.40 13.08
N GLY A 131 4.71 -20.46 12.16
CA GLY A 131 5.19 -20.75 10.81
C GLY A 131 4.21 -21.63 10.03
N THR A 132 2.94 -21.22 9.98
CA THR A 132 1.91 -21.87 9.18
C THR A 132 1.12 -20.87 8.36
N VAL A 133 0.53 -21.35 7.28
CA VAL A 133 -0.40 -20.57 6.46
C VAL A 133 -1.67 -21.39 6.25
N THR A 134 -2.82 -20.72 6.39
CA THR A 134 -4.12 -21.32 6.16
C THR A 134 -4.74 -20.73 4.89
N ILE A 135 -5.04 -21.59 3.93
CA ILE A 135 -5.79 -21.24 2.72
C ILE A 135 -7.26 -21.54 3.01
N VAL A 136 -8.11 -20.53 2.89
CA VAL A 136 -9.56 -20.61 3.10
C VAL A 136 -10.27 -20.39 1.76
N ARG A 137 -11.16 -21.30 1.39
CA ARG A 137 -11.97 -21.17 0.15
C ARG A 137 -13.44 -21.40 0.46
N PRO A 138 -14.32 -20.48 0.04
CA PRO A 138 -15.77 -20.67 0.13
C PRO A 138 -16.21 -21.94 -0.62
N ASN A 139 -17.07 -22.73 0.02
CA ASN A 139 -17.67 -23.91 -0.56
C ASN A 139 -19.16 -23.98 -0.19
N GLY A 140 -19.99 -23.26 -0.93
CA GLY A 140 -21.42 -23.10 -0.60
C GLY A 140 -21.59 -22.43 0.77
N ASP A 141 -22.26 -23.13 1.68
CA ASP A 141 -22.50 -22.66 3.05
C ASP A 141 -21.36 -22.93 4.04
N THR A 142 -20.29 -23.59 3.58
CA THR A 142 -19.10 -23.88 4.38
C THR A 142 -17.85 -23.29 3.75
N ASP A 143 -16.74 -23.37 4.47
CA ASP A 143 -15.41 -23.06 3.94
C ASP A 143 -14.55 -24.32 3.95
N THR A 144 -13.77 -24.52 2.90
CA THR A 144 -12.69 -25.50 2.91
C THR A 144 -11.42 -24.84 3.44
N ARG A 145 -10.67 -25.57 4.25
CA ARG A 145 -9.45 -25.12 4.89
C ARG A 145 -8.27 -26.02 4.56
N LYS A 146 -7.15 -25.44 4.15
CA LYS A 146 -5.89 -26.15 3.94
C LYS A 146 -4.79 -25.44 4.70
N VAL A 147 -4.13 -26.14 5.61
CA VAL A 147 -2.96 -25.61 6.35
C VAL A 147 -1.69 -26.16 5.73
N LEU A 148 -0.71 -25.28 5.52
CA LEU A 148 0.61 -25.60 5.00
C LEU A 148 1.68 -25.04 5.96
N PRO A 149 2.84 -25.73 6.13
CA PRO A 149 3.94 -25.20 6.89
C PRO A 149 4.66 -24.09 6.14
N THR A 150 5.13 -23.07 6.86
CA THR A 150 6.02 -22.03 6.37
C THR A 150 7.22 -21.87 7.30
N LEU A 151 8.11 -20.95 7.01
CA LEU A 151 9.10 -20.53 8.00
C LEU A 151 8.45 -19.63 9.05
N PRO A 152 8.89 -19.68 10.32
CA PRO A 152 8.37 -18.79 11.35
C PRO A 152 8.86 -17.35 11.13
N ASN A 153 8.16 -16.40 11.75
CA ASN A 153 8.47 -14.97 11.76
C ASN A 153 8.44 -14.28 10.38
N LEU A 154 7.96 -14.92 9.34
CA LEU A 154 7.67 -14.22 8.08
C LEU A 154 6.46 -13.30 8.28
N ASN A 155 6.49 -12.08 7.70
CA ASN A 155 5.51 -11.03 7.99
C ASN A 155 4.92 -10.34 6.75
N ARG A 156 5.28 -10.80 5.56
CA ARG A 156 4.72 -10.38 4.27
C ARG A 156 4.25 -11.58 3.47
N LEU A 157 3.21 -11.36 2.67
CA LEU A 157 2.64 -12.34 1.77
C LEU A 157 2.18 -11.64 0.50
N ASP A 158 2.76 -12.00 -0.62
CA ASP A 158 2.43 -11.48 -1.94
C ASP A 158 1.91 -12.61 -2.82
N VAL A 159 0.76 -12.39 -3.47
CA VAL A 159 0.10 -13.40 -4.31
C VAL A 159 0.26 -12.99 -5.77
N ASP A 160 0.60 -13.94 -6.63
CA ASP A 160 0.73 -13.68 -8.06
C ASP A 160 -0.61 -13.26 -8.69
N PRO A 161 -0.60 -12.46 -9.77
CA PRO A 161 -1.83 -11.96 -10.38
C PRO A 161 -2.79 -13.04 -10.88
N SER A 162 -2.31 -14.27 -11.13
CA SER A 162 -3.15 -15.40 -11.54
C SER A 162 -3.77 -16.16 -10.36
N GLY A 163 -3.37 -15.87 -9.12
CA GLY A 163 -3.83 -16.53 -7.91
C GLY A 163 -3.38 -17.97 -7.75
N ARG A 164 -2.35 -18.41 -8.50
CA ARG A 164 -1.83 -19.78 -8.43
C ARG A 164 -0.68 -19.95 -7.46
N TYR A 165 0.07 -18.90 -7.20
CA TYR A 165 1.24 -18.92 -6.34
C TYR A 165 1.25 -17.75 -5.37
N ALA A 166 1.99 -17.91 -4.27
CA ALA A 166 2.30 -16.81 -3.38
C ALA A 166 3.74 -16.95 -2.85
N VAL A 167 4.32 -15.83 -2.44
CA VAL A 167 5.62 -15.77 -1.78
C VAL A 167 5.44 -15.13 -0.42
N ILE A 168 5.94 -15.80 0.61
CA ILE A 168 5.95 -15.30 1.99
C ILE A 168 7.38 -15.01 2.39
N TRP A 169 7.63 -13.84 2.97
CA TRP A 169 8.98 -13.38 3.27
C TRP A 169 9.01 -12.47 4.50
N PHE A 170 10.22 -12.16 4.99
CA PHE A 170 10.42 -11.28 6.14
C PHE A 170 10.80 -9.87 5.69
N ASP A 171 9.91 -8.92 5.96
CA ASP A 171 10.13 -7.49 5.77
C ASP A 171 10.66 -6.87 7.06
N LEU A 172 11.96 -6.54 7.07
CA LEU A 172 12.61 -5.91 8.21
C LEU A 172 12.07 -4.49 8.50
N GLN A 173 11.71 -3.73 7.45
CA GLN A 173 11.20 -2.37 7.63
C GLN A 173 9.82 -2.39 8.29
N LYS A 174 8.96 -3.32 7.87
CA LYS A 174 7.66 -3.55 8.50
C LYS A 174 7.83 -3.94 9.97
N ALA A 175 8.73 -4.89 10.26
CA ALA A 175 8.99 -5.31 11.65
C ALA A 175 9.46 -4.16 12.53
N ILE A 176 10.35 -3.28 12.03
CA ILE A 176 10.80 -2.09 12.75
C ILE A 176 9.65 -1.10 12.98
N ALA A 177 8.81 -0.87 11.96
CA ALA A 177 7.66 0.05 12.05
C ALA A 177 6.58 -0.45 13.03
N GLU A 178 6.41 -1.75 13.19
CA GLU A 178 5.45 -2.38 14.10
C GLU A 178 5.97 -2.53 15.54
N GLY A 179 7.13 -1.98 15.88
CA GLY A 179 7.60 -1.86 17.27
C GLY A 179 8.69 -2.83 17.69
N GLY A 180 9.33 -3.54 16.77
CA GLY A 180 10.52 -4.28 17.12
C GLY A 180 10.87 -5.50 16.28
N ILE A 181 12.14 -5.87 16.35
CA ILE A 181 12.71 -7.11 15.80
C ILE A 181 12.44 -8.26 16.79
N GLY A 182 11.22 -8.34 17.33
CA GLY A 182 10.83 -9.30 18.40
C GLY A 182 10.66 -10.70 17.88
N GLY A 183 11.06 -11.19 16.95
CA GLY A 183 11.13 -12.51 16.33
C GLY A 183 11.97 -12.33 15.07
N ILE A 184 13.21 -12.74 15.11
CA ILE A 184 14.09 -12.60 13.95
C ILE A 184 13.62 -13.60 12.91
N GLY A 185 13.00 -13.11 11.83
CA GLY A 185 12.77 -13.89 10.62
C GLY A 185 14.08 -14.16 9.90
N SER A 186 14.07 -15.09 8.97
CA SER A 186 15.22 -15.30 8.10
C SER A 186 15.37 -14.10 7.15
N PHE A 187 16.58 -13.56 7.09
CA PHE A 187 16.93 -12.47 6.18
C PHE A 187 17.21 -12.92 4.74
N GLN A 188 17.13 -14.20 4.45
CA GLN A 188 17.45 -14.76 3.13
C GLN A 188 16.49 -15.88 2.71
N ASP A 189 15.59 -16.32 3.58
CA ASP A 189 14.72 -17.41 3.23
C ASP A 189 13.29 -16.91 3.01
N VAL A 190 12.65 -17.49 2.02
CA VAL A 190 11.24 -17.24 1.66
C VAL A 190 10.50 -18.57 1.58
N THR A 191 9.19 -18.54 1.77
CA THR A 191 8.31 -19.68 1.49
C THR A 191 7.51 -19.41 0.23
N VAL A 192 7.60 -20.27 -0.75
CA VAL A 192 6.79 -20.24 -1.98
C VAL A 192 5.64 -21.21 -1.83
N LEU A 193 4.42 -20.73 -2.08
CA LEU A 193 3.20 -21.52 -2.06
C LEU A 193 2.73 -21.82 -3.48
N ASN A 194 2.32 -23.06 -3.72
CA ASN A 194 1.41 -23.40 -4.81
C ASN A 194 -0.02 -23.43 -4.24
N LEU A 195 -0.88 -22.57 -4.74
CA LEU A 195 -2.26 -22.39 -4.28
C LEU A 195 -3.29 -23.17 -5.12
N THR A 196 -2.85 -23.90 -6.13
CA THR A 196 -3.76 -24.64 -7.02
C THR A 196 -4.52 -25.72 -6.23
N PRO A 197 -5.86 -25.70 -6.26
CA PRO A 197 -6.67 -26.67 -5.51
C PRO A 197 -6.28 -28.13 -5.78
N GLY A 198 -6.11 -28.90 -4.72
CA GLY A 198 -5.75 -30.33 -4.77
C GLY A 198 -4.26 -30.62 -4.90
N VAL A 199 -3.42 -29.62 -5.17
CA VAL A 199 -1.95 -29.76 -5.25
C VAL A 199 -1.23 -28.70 -4.43
N GLU A 200 -1.93 -28.12 -3.45
CA GLU A 200 -1.38 -27.08 -2.57
C GLU A 200 -0.16 -27.60 -1.82
N ARG A 201 0.89 -26.82 -1.86
CA ARG A 201 2.14 -27.09 -1.13
C ARG A 201 2.91 -25.83 -0.82
N ALA A 202 3.80 -25.93 0.16
CA ALA A 202 4.78 -24.92 0.54
C ALA A 202 6.19 -25.45 0.34
N VAL A 203 7.10 -24.60 -0.11
CA VAL A 203 8.51 -24.90 -0.30
C VAL A 203 9.33 -23.71 0.19
N ASN A 204 10.36 -24.00 1.00
CA ASN A 204 11.28 -22.97 1.48
C ASN A 204 12.48 -22.88 0.55
N LEU A 205 12.88 -21.66 0.20
CA LEU A 205 14.01 -21.35 -0.67
C LEU A 205 14.89 -20.29 -0.01
N THR A 206 16.19 -20.38 -0.24
CA THR A 206 17.13 -19.32 0.12
C THR A 206 17.35 -18.40 -1.07
N VAL A 207 17.20 -17.09 -0.86
CA VAL A 207 17.32 -16.01 -1.84
C VAL A 207 18.42 -15.02 -1.45
N GLY A 208 18.54 -13.88 -2.12
CA GLY A 208 19.47 -12.81 -1.73
C GLY A 208 19.17 -12.23 -0.34
N PHE A 209 20.13 -11.48 0.20
CA PHE A 209 20.06 -10.93 1.55
C PHE A 209 19.04 -9.79 1.67
N ARG A 210 18.24 -9.80 2.73
CA ARG A 210 17.20 -8.81 3.06
C ARG A 210 16.23 -8.57 1.93
N PRO A 211 15.26 -9.47 1.70
CA PRO A 211 14.13 -9.22 0.80
C PRO A 211 13.43 -7.89 1.15
N ARG A 212 13.03 -7.15 0.12
CA ARG A 212 12.39 -5.82 0.25
C ARG A 212 11.06 -5.74 -0.49
N ASP A 213 10.93 -6.51 -1.56
CA ASP A 213 9.73 -6.53 -2.40
C ASP A 213 9.66 -7.84 -3.17
N VAL A 214 8.46 -8.22 -3.56
CA VAL A 214 8.22 -9.37 -4.45
C VAL A 214 7.32 -8.92 -5.59
N GLN A 215 7.82 -9.08 -6.80
CA GLN A 215 7.08 -8.81 -8.03
C GLN A 215 6.87 -10.10 -8.81
N PHE A 216 5.92 -10.08 -9.74
CA PHE A 216 5.60 -11.24 -10.57
C PHE A 216 5.55 -10.83 -12.04
N ASP A 217 5.87 -11.76 -12.94
CA ASP A 217 5.59 -11.57 -14.35
C ASP A 217 4.07 -11.56 -14.63
N ALA A 218 3.67 -11.03 -15.77
CA ALA A 218 2.26 -10.91 -16.12
C ALA A 218 1.53 -12.28 -16.21
N LEU A 219 2.27 -13.36 -16.41
CA LEU A 219 1.73 -14.71 -16.52
C LEU A 219 1.67 -15.43 -15.17
N GLY A 220 2.26 -14.87 -14.10
CA GLY A 220 2.38 -15.52 -12.80
C GLY A 220 3.18 -16.82 -12.87
N THR A 221 4.21 -16.88 -13.73
CA THR A 221 5.09 -18.04 -13.84
C THR A 221 6.37 -17.86 -13.06
N ARG A 222 6.80 -16.62 -12.84
CA ARG A 222 8.01 -16.25 -12.11
C ARG A 222 7.70 -15.25 -11.00
N GLY A 223 8.35 -15.45 -9.87
CA GLY A 223 8.45 -14.49 -8.78
C GLY A 223 9.85 -13.88 -8.76
N TYR A 224 9.92 -12.58 -8.56
CA TYR A 224 11.16 -11.79 -8.48
C TYR A 224 11.27 -11.26 -7.07
N VAL A 225 12.14 -11.88 -6.29
CA VAL A 225 12.42 -11.43 -4.92
C VAL A 225 13.51 -10.36 -5.01
N ILE A 226 13.13 -9.10 -4.83
CA ILE A 226 14.05 -7.96 -4.81
C ILE A 226 14.70 -7.90 -3.45
N THR A 227 16.01 -7.99 -3.42
CA THR A 227 16.83 -8.08 -2.22
C THR A 227 17.91 -7.00 -2.20
N GLN A 228 18.63 -6.88 -1.11
CA GLN A 228 19.79 -5.98 -1.04
C GLN A 228 20.89 -6.37 -2.03
N ASP A 229 21.06 -7.67 -2.29
CA ASP A 229 22.11 -8.20 -3.17
C ASP A 229 21.72 -8.20 -4.64
N GLY A 230 20.46 -7.94 -4.95
CA GLY A 230 19.93 -7.96 -6.33
C GLY A 230 18.57 -8.66 -6.42
N VAL A 231 18.26 -9.25 -7.57
CA VAL A 231 16.97 -9.90 -7.85
C VAL A 231 17.16 -11.41 -7.92
N SER A 232 16.52 -12.16 -7.02
CA SER A 232 16.42 -13.62 -7.11
C SER A 232 15.19 -14.00 -7.92
N VAL A 233 15.39 -14.69 -9.05
CA VAL A 233 14.33 -15.10 -9.97
C VAL A 233 13.87 -16.51 -9.67
N VAL A 234 12.64 -16.67 -9.21
CA VAL A 234 12.04 -17.94 -8.83
C VAL A 234 11.07 -18.41 -9.91
N ASP A 235 11.34 -19.52 -10.56
CA ASP A 235 10.33 -20.22 -11.37
C ASP A 235 9.34 -20.90 -10.40
N LEU A 236 8.15 -20.35 -10.29
CA LEU A 236 7.16 -20.72 -9.28
C LEU A 236 6.65 -22.15 -9.49
N GLY A 237 6.38 -22.53 -10.73
CA GLY A 237 5.90 -23.85 -11.06
C GLY A 237 6.95 -24.93 -10.86
N TYR A 238 8.13 -24.72 -11.39
CA TYR A 238 9.26 -25.65 -11.26
C TYR A 238 9.74 -25.76 -9.80
N SER A 239 9.95 -24.62 -9.13
CA SER A 239 10.46 -24.59 -7.77
C SER A 239 9.54 -25.26 -6.75
N THR A 240 8.22 -25.21 -6.95
CA THR A 240 7.29 -25.91 -6.07
C THR A 240 7.25 -27.43 -6.33
N THR A 241 7.70 -27.92 -7.47
CA THR A 241 7.78 -29.36 -7.80
C THR A 241 9.19 -29.94 -7.60
N HIS A 242 10.23 -29.14 -7.84
CA HIS A 242 11.64 -29.50 -7.74
C HIS A 242 12.36 -28.40 -6.96
N PRO A 243 12.18 -28.34 -5.61
CA PRO A 243 12.66 -27.21 -4.83
C PRO A 243 14.17 -27.08 -4.95
N PRO A 244 14.70 -25.97 -5.52
CA PRO A 244 16.10 -25.64 -5.40
C PRO A 244 16.38 -25.23 -3.95
N SER A 245 17.53 -25.58 -3.42
CA SER A 245 17.91 -25.14 -2.07
C SER A 245 18.28 -23.65 -2.04
N ILE A 246 18.80 -23.11 -3.14
CA ILE A 246 19.30 -21.73 -3.24
C ILE A 246 18.90 -21.15 -4.60
N VAL A 247 18.43 -19.90 -4.60
CA VAL A 247 18.17 -19.06 -5.77
C VAL A 247 19.06 -17.82 -5.66
N PRO A 248 20.24 -17.84 -6.28
CA PRO A 248 21.19 -16.74 -6.14
C PRO A 248 20.65 -15.45 -6.75
N PRO A 249 20.90 -14.28 -6.13
CA PRO A 249 20.49 -13.00 -6.67
C PRO A 249 21.34 -12.59 -7.88
N ILE A 250 20.71 -11.95 -8.84
CA ILE A 250 21.36 -11.24 -9.95
C ILE A 250 21.59 -9.80 -9.50
N PRO A 251 22.85 -9.32 -9.39
CA PRO A 251 23.11 -7.95 -8.97
C PRO A 251 22.50 -6.92 -9.92
N VAL A 252 21.81 -5.91 -9.34
CA VAL A 252 21.19 -4.81 -10.12
C VAL A 252 21.79 -3.44 -9.77
N ALA A 253 22.44 -3.32 -8.62
CA ALA A 253 23.13 -2.15 -8.13
C ALA A 253 24.27 -2.56 -7.19
N ASP A 254 25.12 -1.59 -6.78
CA ASP A 254 26.07 -1.82 -5.69
C ASP A 254 25.30 -2.13 -4.39
N PRO A 255 25.64 -3.20 -3.66
CA PRO A 255 24.99 -3.55 -2.39
C PRO A 255 25.04 -2.44 -1.31
N LEU A 256 25.93 -1.47 -1.44
CA LEU A 256 26.05 -0.33 -0.55
C LEU A 256 25.03 0.78 -0.85
N VAL A 257 24.32 0.73 -1.97
CA VAL A 257 23.24 1.70 -2.27
C VAL A 257 22.15 1.55 -1.22
N PRO A 258 21.81 2.64 -0.49
CA PRO A 258 20.75 2.58 0.51
C PRO A 258 19.41 2.14 -0.12
N PRO A 259 18.61 1.33 0.59
CA PRO A 259 17.32 0.87 0.08
C PRO A 259 16.39 1.98 -0.40
N ALA A 260 16.36 3.09 0.33
CA ALA A 260 15.53 4.24 0.00
C ALA A 260 15.93 4.96 -1.30
N ASN A 261 17.14 4.71 -1.79
CA ASN A 261 17.67 5.31 -3.01
C ASN A 261 17.54 4.37 -4.23
N LEU A 262 17.08 3.14 -4.04
CA LEU A 262 16.99 2.12 -5.08
C LEU A 262 15.53 1.80 -5.38
N GLU A 263 15.14 1.97 -6.63
CA GLU A 263 13.86 1.50 -7.17
C GLU A 263 14.12 0.47 -8.26
N VAL A 264 13.43 -0.66 -8.16
CA VAL A 264 13.54 -1.78 -9.11
C VAL A 264 12.15 -2.15 -9.59
N GLY A 265 11.91 -2.06 -10.88
CA GLY A 265 10.67 -2.49 -11.51
C GLY A 265 10.93 -3.64 -12.48
N ILE A 266 10.19 -4.73 -12.36
CA ILE A 266 10.28 -5.85 -13.33
C ILE A 266 9.41 -5.52 -14.53
N VAL A 267 10.03 -5.44 -15.70
CA VAL A 267 9.32 -5.24 -16.97
C VAL A 267 8.36 -6.42 -17.18
N ALA A 268 7.11 -6.14 -17.62
CA ALA A 268 6.02 -7.13 -17.58
C ALA A 268 6.30 -8.41 -18.38
N THR A 269 7.24 -8.39 -19.34
CA THR A 269 7.74 -9.62 -19.99
C THR A 269 8.51 -10.54 -19.05
N GLY A 270 8.89 -10.04 -17.86
CA GLY A 270 9.65 -10.78 -16.87
C GLY A 270 11.12 -11.01 -17.21
N GLN A 271 11.60 -10.53 -18.34
CA GLN A 271 12.98 -10.78 -18.78
C GLN A 271 13.98 -9.75 -18.23
N TYR A 272 13.53 -8.52 -18.00
CA TYR A 272 14.37 -7.39 -17.64
C TYR A 272 13.85 -6.70 -16.39
N ALA A 273 14.77 -6.11 -15.64
CA ALA A 273 14.49 -5.17 -14.56
C ALA A 273 14.94 -3.76 -14.99
N ALA A 274 14.10 -2.76 -14.78
CA ALA A 274 14.45 -1.36 -14.86
C ALA A 274 14.84 -0.86 -13.46
N VAL A 275 15.98 -0.21 -13.34
CA VAL A 275 16.56 0.18 -12.06
C VAL A 275 16.89 1.66 -12.07
N ARG A 276 16.36 2.38 -11.11
CA ARG A 276 16.67 3.77 -10.82
C ARG A 276 17.43 3.87 -9.52
N ILE A 277 18.54 4.61 -9.54
CA ILE A 277 19.30 4.96 -8.34
C ILE A 277 19.16 6.48 -8.15
N ALA A 278 18.67 6.89 -6.99
CA ALA A 278 18.44 8.30 -6.69
C ALA A 278 19.75 9.11 -6.80
N GLY A 279 19.71 10.22 -7.55
CA GLY A 279 20.86 11.08 -7.80
C GLY A 279 21.75 10.64 -8.96
N GLU A 280 21.56 9.47 -9.56
CA GLU A 280 22.32 9.04 -10.75
C GLU A 280 21.57 9.41 -12.04
N PRO A 281 22.22 10.07 -13.01
CA PRO A 281 21.62 10.40 -14.31
C PRO A 281 21.69 9.21 -15.27
N THR A 282 21.26 8.04 -14.79
CA THR A 282 21.32 6.78 -15.53
C THR A 282 20.12 5.92 -15.19
N LEU A 283 19.42 5.42 -16.21
CA LEU A 283 18.51 4.30 -16.06
C LEU A 283 19.29 3.01 -16.38
N ARG A 284 19.23 2.06 -15.48
CA ARG A 284 19.86 0.76 -15.69
C ARG A 284 18.82 -0.27 -16.09
N ILE A 285 19.04 -0.96 -17.20
CA ILE A 285 18.26 -2.14 -17.59
C ILE A 285 19.13 -3.37 -17.33
N VAL A 286 18.59 -4.32 -16.59
CA VAL A 286 19.30 -5.55 -16.22
C VAL A 286 18.56 -6.74 -16.81
N ASP A 287 19.24 -7.58 -17.55
CA ASP A 287 18.71 -8.88 -17.97
C ASP A 287 18.65 -9.80 -16.74
N VAL A 288 17.45 -10.08 -16.24
CA VAL A 288 17.25 -10.93 -15.05
C VAL A 288 16.77 -12.34 -15.40
N ALA A 289 16.10 -12.51 -16.55
CA ALA A 289 15.60 -13.82 -16.97
C ALA A 289 15.49 -13.93 -18.51
N GLY A 290 16.18 -13.08 -19.23
CA GLY A 290 16.29 -13.09 -20.69
C GLY A 290 17.45 -13.96 -21.18
N PRO A 291 18.01 -13.64 -22.37
CA PRO A 291 19.04 -14.48 -23.00
C PRO A 291 20.43 -14.37 -22.35
N GLN A 292 20.71 -13.33 -21.56
CA GLN A 292 22.01 -13.08 -20.94
C GLN A 292 21.87 -12.61 -19.47
N PRO A 293 21.36 -13.45 -18.57
CA PRO A 293 21.10 -13.05 -17.19
C PRO A 293 22.36 -12.48 -16.53
N GLY A 294 22.20 -11.34 -15.85
CA GLY A 294 23.26 -10.57 -15.22
C GLY A 294 23.91 -9.51 -16.13
N ARG A 295 23.53 -9.42 -17.40
CA ARG A 295 23.98 -8.32 -18.26
C ARG A 295 23.28 -7.02 -17.89
N ILE A 296 24.09 -5.97 -17.74
CA ILE A 296 23.66 -4.62 -17.39
C ILE A 296 23.83 -3.70 -18.59
N PHE A 297 22.82 -2.85 -18.80
CA PHE A 297 22.82 -1.79 -19.82
C PHE A 297 22.56 -0.47 -19.08
N ASP A 298 23.53 0.42 -19.07
CA ASP A 298 23.42 1.75 -18.47
C ASP A 298 23.00 2.75 -19.56
N LEU A 299 21.77 3.28 -19.44
CA LEU A 299 21.19 4.24 -20.37
C LEU A 299 21.34 5.65 -19.82
N PRO A 300 22.08 6.55 -20.49
CA PRO A 300 22.28 7.91 -19.99
C PRO A 300 20.98 8.71 -20.04
N LEU A 301 20.68 9.43 -18.97
CA LEU A 301 19.57 10.36 -18.85
C LEU A 301 20.07 11.81 -18.86
N ALA A 302 19.19 12.75 -19.20
CA ALA A 302 19.53 14.19 -19.20
C ALA A 302 19.75 14.75 -17.78
N SER A 303 19.09 14.18 -16.78
CA SER A 303 19.29 14.43 -15.35
C SER A 303 18.88 13.21 -14.52
N PRO A 304 19.19 13.16 -13.23
CA PRO A 304 18.71 12.08 -12.37
C PRO A 304 17.20 11.91 -12.45
N ALA A 305 16.77 10.65 -12.54
CA ALA A 305 15.35 10.31 -12.52
C ALA A 305 14.75 10.55 -11.14
N THR A 306 13.56 11.16 -11.08
CA THR A 306 12.80 11.35 -9.85
C THR A 306 11.74 10.29 -9.65
N ASP A 307 11.26 9.69 -10.74
CA ASP A 307 10.27 8.60 -10.69
C ASP A 307 10.39 7.70 -11.92
N LEU A 308 9.92 6.46 -11.77
CA LEU A 308 9.95 5.44 -12.80
C LEU A 308 8.66 4.61 -12.75
N ASP A 309 8.00 4.44 -13.90
CA ASP A 309 6.83 3.57 -14.01
C ASP A 309 6.93 2.67 -15.25
N LEU A 310 6.29 1.50 -15.16
CA LEU A 310 6.32 0.49 -16.20
C LEU A 310 4.99 0.43 -16.93
N ALA A 311 5.03 0.43 -18.26
CA ALA A 311 3.82 0.22 -19.05
C ALA A 311 3.13 -1.09 -18.67
N PRO A 312 1.80 -1.13 -18.52
CA PRO A 312 1.07 -2.35 -18.21
C PRO A 312 1.22 -3.45 -19.26
N ASP A 313 1.45 -3.09 -20.51
CA ASP A 313 1.69 -4.00 -21.63
C ASP A 313 3.12 -4.56 -21.67
N GLY A 314 4.00 -4.00 -20.84
CA GLY A 314 5.30 -4.58 -20.52
C GLY A 314 6.45 -4.30 -21.47
N GLY A 315 6.28 -3.41 -22.43
CA GLY A 315 7.34 -3.07 -23.39
C GLY A 315 8.08 -1.77 -23.07
N ARG A 316 7.54 -0.91 -22.21
CA ARG A 316 8.05 0.45 -22.00
C ARG A 316 8.30 0.78 -20.55
N VAL A 317 9.32 1.62 -20.36
CA VAL A 317 9.65 2.25 -19.08
C VAL A 317 9.52 3.76 -19.27
N TYR A 318 8.75 4.39 -18.40
CA TYR A 318 8.60 5.84 -18.37
C TYR A 318 9.41 6.41 -17.22
N VAL A 319 10.26 7.40 -17.52
CA VAL A 319 11.22 7.94 -16.55
C VAL A 319 11.05 9.45 -16.46
N VAL A 320 10.69 9.94 -15.30
CA VAL A 320 10.53 11.38 -15.03
C VAL A 320 11.86 11.98 -14.57
N GLN A 321 12.25 13.08 -15.21
CA GLN A 321 13.49 13.81 -14.94
C GLN A 321 13.15 15.26 -14.61
N ARG A 322 12.96 15.54 -13.29
CA ARG A 322 12.52 16.87 -12.82
C ARG A 322 13.44 17.99 -13.27
N ASP A 323 14.75 17.83 -13.03
CA ASP A 323 15.72 18.91 -13.27
C ASP A 323 15.89 19.24 -14.75
N ALA A 324 15.70 18.24 -15.62
CA ALA A 324 15.71 18.44 -17.07
C ALA A 324 14.34 18.87 -17.61
N ALA A 325 13.29 18.83 -16.79
CA ALA A 325 11.89 19.02 -17.19
C ALA A 325 11.50 18.14 -18.40
N THR A 326 11.84 16.86 -18.31
CA THR A 326 11.59 15.87 -19.38
C THR A 326 11.03 14.57 -18.82
N MET A 327 10.34 13.82 -19.68
CA MET A 327 10.03 12.41 -19.49
C MET A 327 10.71 11.60 -20.59
N ALA A 328 11.49 10.60 -20.24
CA ALA A 328 12.03 9.64 -21.18
C ALA A 328 11.09 8.44 -21.33
N VAL A 329 10.95 7.96 -22.56
CA VAL A 329 10.24 6.72 -22.89
C VAL A 329 11.27 5.75 -23.45
N VAL A 330 11.39 4.61 -22.79
CA VAL A 330 12.43 3.60 -23.10
C VAL A 330 11.75 2.31 -23.48
N ASP A 331 11.92 1.86 -24.70
CA ASP A 331 11.47 0.55 -25.16
C ASP A 331 12.44 -0.55 -24.71
N VAL A 332 11.95 -1.53 -23.99
CA VAL A 332 12.76 -2.64 -23.45
C VAL A 332 12.37 -3.94 -24.14
N PRO A 333 13.35 -4.65 -24.78
CA PRO A 333 14.80 -4.45 -24.69
C PRO A 333 15.40 -3.57 -25.80
N GLY A 334 14.61 -3.01 -26.73
CA GLY A 334 15.11 -2.31 -27.91
C GLY A 334 16.19 -1.27 -27.59
N ASP A 335 15.86 -0.30 -26.75
CA ASP A 335 16.73 0.82 -26.39
C ASP A 335 17.89 0.41 -25.46
N ALA A 336 17.80 -0.75 -24.80
CA ALA A 336 18.93 -1.31 -24.08
C ALA A 336 20.09 -1.69 -25.01
N PHE A 337 19.79 -2.06 -26.24
CA PHE A 337 20.79 -2.38 -27.29
C PHE A 337 21.13 -1.18 -28.19
N ASP A 338 20.21 -0.23 -28.31
CA ASP A 338 20.39 1.00 -29.11
C ASP A 338 19.86 2.23 -28.33
N PRO A 339 20.68 2.83 -27.45
CA PRO A 339 20.25 3.97 -26.64
C PRO A 339 19.83 5.23 -27.43
N LEU A 340 20.11 5.28 -28.75
CA LEU A 340 19.64 6.36 -29.61
C LEU A 340 18.13 6.29 -29.89
N GLY A 341 17.50 5.16 -29.60
CA GLY A 341 16.06 4.97 -29.71
C GLY A 341 15.24 5.65 -28.60
N ILE A 342 15.87 6.04 -27.48
CA ILE A 342 15.19 6.64 -26.35
C ILE A 342 14.49 7.93 -26.76
N GLU A 343 13.16 7.94 -26.66
CA GLU A 343 12.37 9.13 -26.91
C GLU A 343 12.33 10.04 -25.67
N THR A 344 12.58 11.34 -25.86
CA THR A 344 12.55 12.31 -24.77
C THR A 344 11.48 13.37 -25.04
N ILE A 345 10.54 13.50 -24.10
CA ILE A 345 9.44 14.47 -24.16
C ILE A 345 9.81 15.68 -23.31
N ALA A 346 9.90 16.85 -23.93
CA ALA A 346 10.15 18.10 -23.21
C ALA A 346 8.85 18.60 -22.54
N LEU A 347 8.88 18.81 -21.23
CA LEU A 347 7.73 19.19 -20.40
C LEU A 347 7.95 20.58 -19.75
N THR A 348 8.27 21.57 -20.56
CA THR A 348 8.79 22.89 -20.15
C THR A 348 7.82 23.77 -19.36
N SER A 349 6.54 23.43 -19.32
CA SER A 349 5.50 24.22 -18.65
C SER A 349 5.06 23.70 -17.29
N SER A 350 5.63 22.59 -16.80
CA SER A 350 5.21 21.95 -15.57
C SER A 350 6.38 21.60 -14.66
N THR A 351 6.15 21.70 -13.36
CA THR A 351 7.04 21.13 -12.35
C THR A 351 6.61 19.67 -12.18
N ILE A 352 7.44 18.75 -12.60
CA ILE A 352 7.16 17.32 -12.57
C ILE A 352 8.13 16.62 -11.63
N GLY A 353 7.67 15.63 -10.92
CA GLY A 353 8.50 14.84 -10.00
C GLY A 353 8.04 13.40 -9.92
N SER A 354 6.73 13.20 -10.05
CA SER A 354 6.06 11.92 -9.96
C SER A 354 5.15 11.68 -11.16
N LEU A 355 4.90 10.41 -11.44
CA LEU A 355 4.14 9.89 -12.56
C LEU A 355 3.11 8.87 -12.06
N VAL A 356 1.90 8.92 -12.59
CA VAL A 356 0.86 7.89 -12.38
C VAL A 356 0.26 7.50 -13.72
N LEU A 357 0.31 6.21 -14.05
CA LEU A 357 -0.26 5.68 -15.28
C LEU A 357 -1.76 5.36 -15.12
N SER A 358 -2.54 5.58 -16.18
CA SER A 358 -3.86 4.98 -16.29
C SER A 358 -3.74 3.46 -16.39
N ARG A 359 -4.79 2.76 -15.97
CA ARG A 359 -4.79 1.29 -15.94
C ARG A 359 -4.56 0.64 -17.31
N ASP A 360 -5.01 1.31 -18.37
CA ASP A 360 -4.84 0.88 -19.75
C ASP A 360 -3.49 1.28 -20.36
N GLY A 361 -2.65 2.03 -19.62
CA GLY A 361 -1.34 2.51 -20.07
C GLY A 361 -1.38 3.59 -21.13
N ARG A 362 -2.56 4.17 -21.44
CA ARG A 362 -2.70 5.17 -22.51
C ARG A 362 -2.41 6.59 -22.08
N ARG A 363 -2.49 6.86 -20.77
CA ARG A 363 -2.28 8.20 -20.21
C ARG A 363 -1.35 8.16 -19.03
N ALA A 364 -0.56 9.19 -18.87
CA ALA A 364 0.22 9.47 -17.68
C ALA A 364 -0.18 10.82 -17.10
N LEU A 365 -0.31 10.89 -15.79
CA LEU A 365 -0.47 12.12 -15.04
C LEU A 365 0.83 12.43 -14.30
N LEU A 366 1.40 13.58 -14.58
CA LEU A 366 2.65 14.04 -13.97
C LEU A 366 2.38 15.21 -13.04
N TYR A 367 2.95 15.16 -11.86
CA TYR A 367 2.81 16.18 -10.83
C TYR A 367 4.05 16.23 -9.94
N THR A 368 4.12 17.13 -8.98
CA THR A 368 5.09 17.10 -7.90
C THR A 368 4.40 17.25 -6.55
N ASN A 369 4.90 16.56 -5.55
CA ASN A 369 4.56 16.74 -4.14
C ASN A 369 5.78 17.15 -3.30
N ALA A 370 6.95 17.26 -3.91
CA ALA A 370 8.16 17.73 -3.26
C ALA A 370 8.16 19.26 -3.04
N THR A 371 7.39 19.98 -3.85
CA THR A 371 7.20 21.43 -3.76
C THR A 371 5.72 21.76 -3.91
N LEU A 372 5.29 22.92 -3.44
CA LEU A 372 3.94 23.40 -3.63
C LEU A 372 3.76 23.82 -5.10
N ASP A 373 3.10 22.99 -5.89
CA ASP A 373 2.74 23.24 -7.28
C ASP A 373 1.26 22.94 -7.52
N GLU A 374 0.57 23.88 -8.16
CA GLU A 374 -0.86 23.81 -8.43
C GLU A 374 -1.13 23.42 -9.88
N ARG A 375 -0.33 22.55 -10.44
CA ARG A 375 -0.44 22.07 -11.81
C ARG A 375 -0.39 20.56 -11.88
N ILE A 376 -1.01 20.02 -12.92
CA ILE A 376 -0.92 18.62 -13.30
C ILE A 376 -0.79 18.54 -14.82
N THR A 377 0.09 17.68 -15.30
CA THR A 377 0.30 17.49 -16.72
C THR A 377 -0.20 16.10 -17.11
N MET A 378 -1.06 16.03 -18.12
CA MET A 378 -1.50 14.79 -18.74
C MET A 378 -0.74 14.58 -20.03
N VAL A 379 -0.19 13.40 -20.21
CA VAL A 379 0.49 12.93 -21.42
C VAL A 379 -0.31 11.79 -22.03
N LYS A 380 -0.56 11.84 -23.33
CA LYS A 380 -1.17 10.74 -24.08
C LYS A 380 -0.07 9.81 -24.58
N LEU A 381 -0.03 8.61 -24.06
CA LEU A 381 1.02 7.63 -24.31
C LEU A 381 0.76 6.75 -25.54
N ASP A 382 -0.47 6.74 -26.04
CA ASP A 382 -0.91 5.97 -27.21
C ASP A 382 -0.91 6.78 -28.52
N GLU A 383 -0.59 8.09 -28.46
CA GLU A 383 -0.51 8.96 -29.62
C GLU A 383 0.97 9.26 -29.99
N PRO A 384 1.32 9.26 -31.29
CA PRO A 384 2.66 9.59 -31.73
C PRO A 384 3.13 10.97 -31.25
N GLY A 385 4.37 11.07 -30.78
CA GLY A 385 4.95 12.29 -30.25
C GLY A 385 4.46 12.69 -28.88
N TYR A 386 3.67 11.83 -28.23
CA TYR A 386 3.23 11.99 -26.85
C TYR A 386 2.64 13.38 -26.53
N PRO A 387 1.54 13.78 -27.20
CA PRO A 387 0.96 15.09 -26.96
C PRO A 387 0.55 15.23 -25.50
N HIS A 388 0.84 16.39 -24.93
CA HIS A 388 0.61 16.64 -23.52
C HIS A 388 -0.04 17.99 -23.28
N VAL A 389 -0.71 18.12 -22.15
CA VAL A 389 -1.37 19.35 -21.72
C VAL A 389 -1.18 19.53 -20.21
N THR A 390 -0.88 20.76 -19.81
CA THR A 390 -0.76 21.12 -18.38
C THR A 390 -1.97 21.95 -17.98
N TRP A 391 -2.64 21.52 -16.92
CA TRP A 391 -3.81 22.18 -16.37
C TRP A 391 -3.48 22.81 -15.00
N PRO A 392 -3.96 24.05 -14.77
CA PRO A 392 -3.91 24.66 -13.45
C PRO A 392 -4.94 23.99 -12.53
N LEU A 393 -4.54 23.74 -11.31
CA LEU A 393 -5.41 23.36 -10.21
C LEU A 393 -5.66 24.54 -9.28
N LYS A 394 -6.41 24.34 -8.22
CA LYS A 394 -6.70 25.37 -7.20
C LYS A 394 -5.93 25.15 -5.90
N LYS A 395 -5.17 24.07 -5.82
CA LYS A 395 -4.32 23.69 -4.68
C LYS A 395 -3.20 22.81 -5.15
N SER A 396 -2.09 22.82 -4.39
CA SER A 396 -0.95 21.98 -4.64
C SER A 396 -1.29 20.49 -4.51
N VAL A 397 -0.66 19.67 -5.36
CA VAL A 397 -0.91 18.23 -5.42
C VAL A 397 -0.12 17.49 -4.34
N ARG A 398 -0.75 16.51 -3.69
CA ARG A 398 -0.10 15.55 -2.80
C ARG A 398 -0.08 14.15 -3.38
N ALA A 399 -1.22 13.70 -3.90
CA ALA A 399 -1.36 12.36 -4.50
C ALA A 399 -2.44 12.39 -5.59
N VAL A 400 -2.34 11.45 -6.52
CA VAL A 400 -3.27 11.30 -7.65
C VAL A 400 -3.68 9.85 -7.79
N GLY A 401 -4.96 9.60 -8.07
CA GLY A 401 -5.45 8.29 -8.45
C GLY A 401 -6.36 8.38 -9.65
N VAL A 402 -6.04 7.63 -10.69
CA VAL A 402 -6.78 7.61 -11.97
C VAL A 402 -7.94 6.62 -11.88
N SER A 403 -9.08 6.97 -12.47
CA SER A 403 -10.24 6.08 -12.56
C SER A 403 -9.93 4.82 -13.39
N PRO A 404 -10.65 3.72 -13.18
CA PRO A 404 -10.47 2.49 -13.98
C PRO A 404 -10.69 2.71 -15.48
N SER A 405 -11.56 3.66 -15.88
CA SER A 405 -11.80 4.03 -17.28
C SER A 405 -10.69 4.92 -17.87
N GLY A 406 -9.82 5.51 -17.04
CA GLY A 406 -8.81 6.45 -17.48
C GLY A 406 -9.35 7.85 -17.86
N ASP A 407 -10.64 8.17 -17.58
CA ASP A 407 -11.28 9.41 -18.02
C ASP A 407 -11.29 10.49 -16.94
N SER A 408 -11.04 10.14 -15.71
CA SER A 408 -10.99 11.05 -14.57
C SER A 408 -9.93 10.70 -13.55
N ALA A 409 -9.61 11.64 -12.67
CA ALA A 409 -8.72 11.40 -11.55
C ALA A 409 -9.23 12.09 -10.28
N ILE A 410 -9.00 11.46 -9.12
CA ILE A 410 -9.04 12.10 -7.82
C ILE A 410 -7.64 12.64 -7.53
N VAL A 411 -7.56 13.95 -7.28
CA VAL A 411 -6.32 14.62 -6.89
C VAL A 411 -6.45 15.03 -5.43
N ILE A 412 -5.69 14.42 -4.56
CA ILE A 412 -5.60 14.80 -3.15
C ILE A 412 -4.63 15.97 -3.02
N HIS A 413 -5.04 17.00 -2.29
CA HIS A 413 -4.27 18.22 -2.17
C HIS A 413 -3.43 18.29 -0.90
N ALA A 414 -2.27 18.92 -1.02
CA ALA A 414 -1.48 19.34 0.12
C ALA A 414 -2.16 20.48 0.86
N LYS A 415 -1.97 20.56 2.17
CA LYS A 415 -2.46 21.63 3.04
C LYS A 415 -1.30 22.54 3.44
N ALA A 416 -1.40 23.83 3.18
CA ALA A 416 -0.45 24.81 3.68
C ALA A 416 -0.57 24.96 5.21
N ALA A 417 0.51 25.39 5.85
CA ALA A 417 0.52 25.65 7.27
C ALA A 417 -0.46 26.76 7.67
N GLY A 418 -1.11 26.61 8.82
CA GLY A 418 -2.03 27.59 9.40
C GLY A 418 -3.47 27.08 9.49
N ASP A 419 -4.29 27.86 10.20
CA ASP A 419 -5.71 27.60 10.38
C ASP A 419 -6.49 28.32 9.27
N PRO A 420 -7.38 27.64 8.52
CA PRO A 420 -8.25 28.26 7.54
C PRO A 420 -9.10 29.40 8.11
N ALA A 421 -9.54 29.29 9.38
CA ALA A 421 -10.35 30.31 10.04
C ALA A 421 -9.61 31.64 10.23
N THR A 422 -8.29 31.64 10.15
CA THR A 422 -7.44 32.85 10.27
C THR A 422 -7.00 33.41 8.91
N ALA A 423 -7.54 32.87 7.81
CA ALA A 423 -7.19 33.32 6.47
C ALA A 423 -7.73 34.74 6.20
N SER A 424 -6.91 35.58 5.60
CA SER A 424 -7.29 36.94 5.22
C SER A 424 -7.77 37.06 3.77
N THR A 425 -7.52 36.04 2.95
CA THR A 425 -7.97 35.95 1.56
C THR A 425 -8.60 34.57 1.28
N ILE A 426 -9.39 34.50 0.20
CA ILE A 426 -9.99 33.24 -0.25
C ILE A 426 -8.90 32.22 -0.61
N ASP A 427 -7.84 32.65 -1.28
CA ASP A 427 -6.73 31.76 -1.67
C ASP A 427 -6.04 31.18 -0.43
N GLN A 428 -5.75 32.01 0.58
CA GLN A 428 -5.21 31.53 1.86
C GLN A 428 -6.15 30.55 2.56
N TYR A 429 -7.47 30.76 2.50
CA TYR A 429 -8.45 29.84 3.05
C TYR A 429 -8.39 28.50 2.32
N ILE A 430 -8.35 28.52 0.99
CA ILE A 430 -8.23 27.32 0.15
C ILE A 430 -6.93 26.58 0.47
N ASP A 431 -5.79 27.26 0.49
CA ASP A 431 -4.47 26.65 0.72
C ASP A 431 -4.37 25.99 2.09
N ARG A 432 -4.92 26.63 3.13
CA ARG A 432 -4.91 26.14 4.51
C ARG A 432 -5.99 25.10 4.81
N SER A 433 -6.93 24.87 3.88
CA SER A 433 -7.98 23.85 4.03
C SER A 433 -7.50 22.51 3.53
N TYR A 434 -8.09 21.44 4.03
CA TYR A 434 -8.00 20.13 3.41
C TYR A 434 -8.91 20.04 2.19
N GLY A 435 -8.64 19.12 1.30
CA GLY A 435 -9.52 18.90 0.15
C GLY A 435 -8.93 17.99 -0.92
N TYR A 436 -9.78 17.68 -1.87
CA TYR A 436 -9.42 16.96 -3.09
C TYR A 436 -10.11 17.57 -4.30
N SER A 437 -9.63 17.27 -5.50
CA SER A 437 -10.32 17.61 -6.74
C SER A 437 -10.73 16.37 -7.51
N LEU A 438 -11.89 16.42 -8.13
CA LEU A 438 -12.26 15.54 -9.23
C LEU A 438 -11.83 16.23 -10.54
N LEU A 439 -10.88 15.61 -11.24
CA LEU A 439 -10.32 16.09 -12.50
C LEU A 439 -10.89 15.29 -13.67
N ASP A 440 -11.48 15.94 -14.63
CA ASP A 440 -11.88 15.39 -15.92
C ASP A 440 -10.70 15.41 -16.88
N LEU A 441 -10.27 14.26 -17.36
CA LEU A 441 -9.06 14.12 -18.17
C LEU A 441 -9.28 14.42 -19.67
N ALA A 442 -10.52 14.66 -20.08
CA ALA A 442 -10.81 15.11 -21.44
C ALA A 442 -10.72 16.62 -21.57
N THR A 443 -11.18 17.34 -20.54
CA THR A 443 -11.30 18.81 -20.58
C THR A 443 -10.30 19.53 -19.69
N GLY A 444 -9.72 18.85 -18.69
CA GLY A 444 -8.90 19.46 -17.65
C GLY A 444 -9.72 20.20 -16.58
N PHE A 445 -11.04 20.07 -16.61
CA PHE A 445 -11.88 20.69 -15.59
C PHE A 445 -11.68 20.00 -14.23
N ALA A 446 -11.22 20.76 -13.25
CA ALA A 446 -11.01 20.28 -11.89
C ALA A 446 -12.04 20.88 -10.94
N LYS A 447 -12.92 20.05 -10.39
CA LYS A 447 -13.85 20.46 -9.33
C LYS A 447 -13.19 20.28 -7.98
N LEU A 448 -12.82 21.36 -7.31
CA LEU A 448 -12.30 21.36 -5.94
C LEU A 448 -13.43 21.08 -4.93
N GLN A 449 -13.18 20.15 -4.03
CA GLN A 449 -13.98 19.83 -2.86
C GLN A 449 -13.16 20.11 -1.60
N ILE A 450 -13.53 21.15 -0.85
CA ILE A 450 -12.96 21.42 0.47
C ILE A 450 -13.57 20.44 1.48
N THR A 451 -12.74 19.90 2.37
CA THR A 451 -13.13 18.96 3.40
C THR A 451 -12.75 19.45 4.79
N PRO A 452 -13.52 19.10 5.84
CA PRO A 452 -13.23 19.53 7.20
C PRO A 452 -11.98 18.88 7.79
N VAL A 453 -11.58 17.73 7.26
CA VAL A 453 -10.44 16.94 7.70
C VAL A 453 -9.67 16.42 6.48
N ASP A 454 -8.48 15.88 6.70
CA ASP A 454 -7.66 15.30 5.63
C ASP A 454 -8.41 14.16 4.93
N PRO A 455 -8.53 14.20 3.59
CA PRO A 455 -9.07 13.07 2.85
C PRO A 455 -8.21 11.84 3.05
N GLY A 456 -8.86 10.75 3.50
CA GLY A 456 -8.23 9.44 3.71
C GLY A 456 -8.23 8.58 2.43
N PRO A 457 -8.30 7.25 2.59
CA PRO A 457 -8.33 6.34 1.46
C PRO A 457 -9.54 6.62 0.56
N PHE A 458 -9.35 6.37 -0.73
CA PHE A 458 -10.41 6.46 -1.71
C PHE A 458 -10.40 5.26 -2.65
N ALA A 459 -11.53 4.97 -3.27
CA ALA A 459 -11.68 3.94 -4.29
C ALA A 459 -12.66 4.39 -5.36
N TYR A 460 -12.45 3.95 -6.60
CA TYR A 460 -13.43 4.08 -7.66
C TYR A 460 -14.32 2.85 -7.76
N GLY A 461 -15.58 3.04 -8.12
CA GLY A 461 -16.42 1.94 -8.59
C GLY A 461 -15.81 1.26 -9.82
N PRO A 462 -16.24 0.02 -10.14
CA PRO A 462 -15.62 -0.79 -11.19
C PRO A 462 -15.73 -0.18 -12.58
N ASP A 463 -16.76 0.63 -12.82
CA ASP A 463 -17.05 1.34 -14.07
C ASP A 463 -16.51 2.79 -14.08
N GLY A 464 -15.89 3.25 -12.98
CA GLY A 464 -15.43 4.63 -12.83
C GLY A 464 -16.55 5.68 -12.66
N ALA A 465 -17.83 5.29 -12.62
CA ALA A 465 -18.95 6.24 -12.52
C ALA A 465 -19.04 6.91 -11.15
N LYS A 466 -18.55 6.27 -10.10
CA LYS A 466 -18.52 6.79 -8.74
C LYS A 466 -17.13 6.67 -8.14
N ALA A 467 -16.79 7.61 -7.27
CA ALA A 467 -15.63 7.52 -6.38
C ALA A 467 -16.11 7.66 -4.93
N TYR A 468 -15.43 6.96 -4.04
CA TYR A 468 -15.69 6.88 -2.61
C TYR A 468 -14.47 7.43 -1.87
N VAL A 469 -14.65 8.47 -1.05
CA VAL A 469 -13.55 9.12 -0.31
C VAL A 469 -13.87 9.09 1.18
N ALA A 470 -13.03 8.47 1.97
CA ALA A 470 -13.18 8.43 3.43
C ALA A 470 -12.69 9.75 4.05
N LEU A 471 -13.40 10.21 5.04
CA LEU A 471 -13.01 11.35 5.87
C LEU A 471 -12.99 10.93 7.33
N ASP A 472 -11.81 11.03 7.97
CA ASP A 472 -11.62 10.74 9.38
C ASP A 472 -10.72 11.80 10.02
N GLY A 473 -11.14 12.38 11.11
CA GLY A 473 -10.37 13.36 11.85
C GLY A 473 -11.21 14.20 12.79
N GLY A 474 -10.60 15.25 13.33
CA GLY A 474 -11.21 16.11 14.34
C GLY A 474 -10.93 15.62 15.75
N ASP A 475 -11.37 16.40 16.74
CA ASP A 475 -11.27 16.06 18.14
C ASP A 475 -12.47 15.21 18.61
N ALA A 476 -12.48 14.81 19.89
CA ALA A 476 -13.52 13.94 20.44
C ALA A 476 -14.94 14.56 20.35
N ILE A 477 -15.05 15.90 20.26
CA ILE A 477 -16.32 16.62 20.23
C ILE A 477 -16.77 16.84 18.77
N ASN A 478 -15.81 17.15 17.87
CA ASN A 478 -16.06 17.53 16.47
C ASN A 478 -15.53 16.45 15.51
N ALA A 479 -15.63 15.19 15.87
CA ALA A 479 -15.11 14.08 15.07
C ALA A 479 -15.87 13.99 13.73
N THR A 480 -15.13 14.06 12.64
CA THR A 480 -15.62 13.75 11.30
C THR A 480 -15.38 12.27 11.00
N ARG A 481 -16.45 11.53 10.78
CA ARG A 481 -16.44 10.10 10.43
C ARG A 481 -17.44 9.90 9.31
N SER A 482 -17.00 10.10 8.09
CA SER A 482 -17.92 10.09 6.96
C SER A 482 -17.30 9.48 5.71
N LEU A 483 -18.17 9.11 4.80
CA LEU A 483 -17.85 8.70 3.44
C LEU A 483 -18.46 9.71 2.49
N GLN A 484 -17.67 10.28 1.62
CA GLN A 484 -18.14 11.05 0.48
C GLN A 484 -18.25 10.15 -0.75
N ILE A 485 -19.42 10.16 -1.38
CA ILE A 485 -19.70 9.47 -2.63
C ILE A 485 -19.75 10.54 -3.72
N VAL A 486 -18.83 10.47 -4.66
CA VAL A 486 -18.70 11.41 -5.76
C VAL A 486 -19.27 10.77 -7.03
N THR A 487 -20.31 11.35 -7.61
CA THR A 487 -20.77 10.98 -8.95
C THR A 487 -19.84 11.62 -9.96
N VAL A 488 -19.02 10.84 -10.64
CA VAL A 488 -17.92 11.34 -11.48
C VAL A 488 -18.41 12.23 -12.61
N GLN A 489 -19.45 11.81 -13.33
CA GLN A 489 -20.00 12.56 -14.48
C GLN A 489 -20.50 13.98 -14.12
N THR A 490 -21.09 14.16 -12.94
CA THR A 490 -21.70 15.43 -12.53
C THR A 490 -20.87 16.18 -11.50
N GLY A 491 -19.89 15.52 -10.90
CA GLY A 491 -19.12 16.03 -9.77
C GLY A 491 -19.96 16.23 -8.50
N VAL A 492 -21.19 15.71 -8.41
CA VAL A 492 -22.03 15.81 -7.22
C VAL A 492 -21.45 14.94 -6.11
N VAL A 493 -21.36 15.52 -4.92
CA VAL A 493 -20.84 14.84 -3.71
C VAL A 493 -21.97 14.64 -2.72
N THR A 494 -22.18 13.39 -2.32
CA THR A 494 -23.11 13.03 -1.23
C THR A 494 -22.30 12.54 -0.04
N THR A 495 -22.56 13.11 1.14
CA THR A 495 -21.86 12.70 2.38
C THR A 495 -22.73 11.75 3.19
N LYS A 496 -22.18 10.61 3.58
CA LYS A 496 -22.78 9.61 4.46
C LYS A 496 -22.02 9.58 5.77
N GLN A 497 -22.73 9.66 6.90
CA GLN A 497 -22.12 9.54 8.22
C GLN A 497 -21.84 8.07 8.54
N LEU A 498 -20.69 7.82 9.16
CA LEU A 498 -20.25 6.51 9.62
C LEU A 498 -20.28 6.43 11.15
N GLY A 499 -20.52 5.24 11.67
CA GLY A 499 -20.62 5.04 13.12
C GLY A 499 -19.26 5.00 13.85
N SER A 500 -18.17 4.79 13.12
CA SER A 500 -16.80 4.73 13.64
C SER A 500 -15.81 5.26 12.59
N PRO A 501 -14.57 5.59 12.98
CA PRO A 501 -13.56 6.09 12.07
C PRO A 501 -13.29 5.12 10.91
N PRO A 502 -13.39 5.57 9.64
CA PRO A 502 -13.03 4.74 8.50
C PRO A 502 -11.53 4.48 8.46
N SER A 503 -11.14 3.28 8.00
CA SER A 503 -9.73 2.87 7.86
C SER A 503 -9.36 2.45 6.44
N THR A 504 -10.26 1.77 5.75
CA THR A 504 -10.01 1.24 4.40
C THR A 504 -11.31 1.26 3.60
N ILE A 505 -11.18 1.46 2.29
CA ILE A 505 -12.30 1.34 1.32
C ILE A 505 -11.92 0.28 0.29
N GLY A 506 -12.87 -0.56 -0.07
CA GLY A 506 -12.71 -1.52 -1.16
C GLY A 506 -14.00 -1.68 -1.96
N ILE A 507 -13.89 -2.36 -3.08
CA ILE A 507 -15.00 -2.61 -3.99
C ILE A 507 -15.19 -4.12 -4.14
N LEU A 508 -16.45 -4.55 -4.12
CA LEU A 508 -16.90 -5.93 -4.32
C LEU A 508 -17.75 -5.98 -5.60
N PRO A 509 -17.13 -6.08 -6.78
CA PRO A 509 -17.86 -5.93 -8.04
C PRO A 509 -18.96 -6.97 -8.23
N VAL A 510 -18.72 -8.23 -7.84
CA VAL A 510 -19.70 -9.31 -7.91
C VAL A 510 -20.83 -9.14 -6.90
N ALA A 511 -20.53 -8.58 -5.72
CA ALA A 511 -21.57 -8.27 -4.74
C ALA A 511 -22.39 -7.03 -5.11
N GLY A 512 -21.86 -6.14 -5.97
CA GLY A 512 -22.46 -4.85 -6.30
C GLY A 512 -22.37 -3.83 -5.17
N GLU A 513 -21.34 -3.93 -4.35
CA GLU A 513 -21.13 -3.13 -3.14
C GLU A 513 -19.74 -2.50 -3.12
N ALA A 514 -19.63 -1.30 -2.55
CA ALA A 514 -18.40 -0.82 -1.93
C ALA A 514 -18.44 -1.17 -0.44
N PHE A 515 -17.29 -1.27 0.21
CA PHE A 515 -17.24 -1.42 1.66
C PHE A 515 -16.28 -0.43 2.29
N VAL A 516 -16.58 -0.04 3.51
CA VAL A 516 -15.74 0.81 4.35
C VAL A 516 -15.48 0.07 5.64
N ALA A 517 -14.24 -0.33 5.85
CA ALA A 517 -13.81 -0.83 7.14
C ALA A 517 -13.68 0.33 8.14
N GLN A 518 -14.03 0.09 9.38
CA GLN A 518 -14.04 1.12 10.42
C GLN A 518 -13.31 0.62 11.66
N ARG A 519 -12.54 1.48 12.30
CA ARG A 519 -11.92 1.20 13.59
C ARG A 519 -12.99 1.11 14.67
N HIS A 520 -13.27 -0.10 15.13
CA HIS A 520 -14.22 -0.40 16.19
C HIS A 520 -13.74 -1.62 16.98
N PRO A 521 -13.81 -1.63 18.33
CA PRO A 521 -13.30 -2.74 19.15
C PRO A 521 -13.87 -4.11 18.79
N LEU A 522 -15.13 -4.17 18.38
CA LEU A 522 -15.80 -5.42 17.97
C LEU A 522 -15.72 -5.67 16.45
N GLY A 523 -14.91 -4.92 15.71
CA GLY A 523 -14.93 -4.93 14.25
C GLY A 523 -16.21 -4.31 13.68
N ARG A 524 -16.07 -3.50 12.63
CA ARG A 524 -17.19 -2.87 11.92
C ARG A 524 -16.87 -2.68 10.46
N VAL A 525 -17.81 -3.06 9.60
CA VAL A 525 -17.77 -2.82 8.16
C VAL A 525 -19.11 -2.25 7.71
N THR A 526 -19.09 -1.16 6.95
CA THR A 526 -20.27 -0.61 6.29
C THR A 526 -20.18 -0.90 4.80
N PHE A 527 -21.20 -1.53 4.27
CA PHE A 527 -21.39 -1.78 2.84
C PHE A 527 -22.24 -0.67 2.23
N VAL A 528 -21.94 -0.32 0.99
CA VAL A 528 -22.58 0.76 0.24
C VAL A 528 -22.98 0.21 -1.11
N GLY A 529 -24.27 0.14 -1.39
CA GLY A 529 -24.76 -0.32 -2.68
C GLY A 529 -24.27 0.55 -3.84
N LEU A 530 -23.56 -0.04 -4.82
CA LEU A 530 -23.04 0.72 -5.97
C LEU A 530 -24.16 1.40 -6.78
N ALA A 531 -25.34 0.77 -6.84
CA ALA A 531 -26.46 1.27 -7.62
C ALA A 531 -27.27 2.37 -6.91
N ASN A 532 -27.41 2.32 -5.57
CA ASN A 532 -28.42 3.12 -4.85
C ASN A 532 -27.86 3.89 -3.64
N ASP A 533 -26.57 3.77 -3.34
CA ASP A 533 -25.89 4.39 -2.19
C ASP A 533 -26.52 4.05 -0.82
N ALA A 534 -27.22 2.92 -0.74
CA ALA A 534 -27.80 2.44 0.49
C ALA A 534 -26.69 1.89 1.41
N LEU A 535 -26.76 2.26 2.69
CA LEU A 535 -25.79 1.81 3.69
C LEU A 535 -26.33 0.60 4.45
N ARG A 536 -25.50 -0.42 4.64
CA ARG A 536 -25.73 -1.56 5.51
C ARG A 536 -24.49 -1.76 6.36
N THR A 537 -24.63 -1.82 7.67
CA THR A 537 -23.49 -1.95 8.59
C THR A 537 -23.58 -3.21 9.40
N ILE A 538 -22.49 -3.92 9.51
CA ILE A 538 -22.30 -5.04 10.42
C ILE A 538 -21.27 -4.66 11.49
N THR A 539 -21.54 -5.02 12.74
CA THR A 539 -20.66 -4.77 13.90
C THR A 539 -20.65 -6.02 14.77
N GLY A 540 -19.49 -6.39 15.31
CA GLY A 540 -19.36 -7.56 16.18
C GLY A 540 -19.39 -8.85 15.36
N PHE A 541 -18.26 -9.21 14.76
CA PHE A 541 -18.20 -10.37 13.85
C PHE A 541 -18.43 -11.67 14.58
N ASP A 542 -17.93 -11.85 15.80
CA ASP A 542 -18.14 -13.05 16.63
C ASP A 542 -19.61 -13.31 16.96
N LEU A 543 -20.38 -12.24 17.23
CA LEU A 543 -21.78 -12.35 17.61
C LEU A 543 -22.69 -12.64 16.40
N ASN A 544 -22.22 -12.41 15.20
CA ASN A 544 -22.96 -12.58 13.95
C ASN A 544 -22.41 -13.72 13.09
N SER A 545 -21.39 -14.44 13.57
CA SER A 545 -20.82 -15.57 12.83
C SER A 545 -21.66 -16.83 13.06
N ASP A 546 -21.99 -17.53 11.96
CA ASP A 546 -22.41 -18.93 12.05
C ASP A 546 -21.18 -19.76 12.39
N ILE A 547 -21.15 -20.36 13.57
CA ILE A 547 -20.06 -21.26 13.98
C ILE A 547 -20.15 -22.49 13.07
N VAL A 548 -19.19 -22.60 12.17
CA VAL A 548 -19.03 -23.82 11.35
C VAL A 548 -18.17 -24.79 12.15
N GLN A 549 -18.82 -25.83 12.70
CA GLN A 549 -18.15 -26.97 13.34
C GLN A 549 -17.47 -27.86 12.32
#